data_7ba44b3191f8be26b4c0486e72779ce5
#
_entry.id   7ba44b3191f8be26b4c0486e72779ce5
#
_cell.length_a   1.000
_cell.length_b   1.000
_cell.length_c   1.000
_cell.angle_alpha   90.00
_cell.angle_beta   90.00
_cell.angle_gamma   90.00
#
_symmetry.space_group_name_H-M   'P 1'
#
loop_
_entity.id
_entity.type
_entity.pdbx_description
1 polymer ?
#
loop_
_entity_poly.entity_id
_entity_poly.type
_entity_poly.pdbx_seq_one_letter_code
_entity_poly.pdbx_strand_id
1 'polypeptide(L)'
;NKGIMNAISPIALACGQDWRAIESGAHSYAAYNKEYTSMTHWEKNEDGDLVGSIELPMAVGLVGGAVRVHPAAQTNVALLGIKSANELAKVMAAAGLAQNLGALRALATVGIQAGHMKLHARNMAVTAGATDDEVDAVVSLAHSSGERITAKLIEDSLVKYRSSN
;
A
#
# COMPACT_ATOMS: atom_id res chain seq x y z
N ASN A 1 10.05 -5.11 1.36
CA ASN A 1 9.54 -6.13 0.43
C ASN A 1 8.02 -6.29 0.54
N LYS A 2 7.47 -6.34 1.76
CA LYS A 2 6.01 -6.37 1.95
C LYS A 2 5.34 -5.13 1.34
N GLY A 3 5.94 -3.95 1.49
CA GLY A 3 5.44 -2.72 0.88
C GLY A 3 5.39 -2.79 -0.65
N ILE A 4 6.40 -3.39 -1.27
CA ILE A 4 6.44 -3.65 -2.71
C ILE A 4 5.25 -4.51 -3.12
N MET A 5 5.01 -5.62 -2.42
CA MET A 5 3.93 -6.57 -2.73
C MET A 5 2.53 -5.98 -2.51
N ASN A 6 2.38 -4.96 -1.66
CA ASN A 6 1.11 -4.23 -1.50
C ASN A 6 0.60 -3.56 -2.79
N ALA A 7 1.49 -3.25 -3.75
CA ALA A 7 1.09 -2.78 -5.08
C ALA A 7 1.00 -3.93 -6.09
N ILE A 8 1.97 -4.84 -6.06
CA ILE A 8 2.08 -5.91 -7.05
C ILE A 8 0.91 -6.91 -6.94
N SER A 9 0.59 -7.38 -5.72
CA SER A 9 -0.45 -8.40 -5.52
C SER A 9 -1.85 -7.95 -5.97
N PRO A 10 -2.34 -6.73 -5.67
CA PRO A 10 -3.62 -6.23 -6.18
C PRO A 10 -3.64 -6.11 -7.72
N ILE A 11 -2.54 -5.65 -8.34
CA ILE A 11 -2.44 -5.57 -9.80
C ILE A 11 -2.50 -6.98 -10.40
N ALA A 12 -1.79 -7.94 -9.80
CA ALA A 12 -1.84 -9.34 -10.21
C ALA A 12 -3.28 -9.88 -10.18
N LEU A 13 -4.01 -9.67 -9.09
CA LEU A 13 -5.42 -10.06 -8.97
C LEU A 13 -6.28 -9.38 -10.03
N ALA A 14 -6.15 -8.07 -10.19
CA ALA A 14 -6.93 -7.29 -11.15
C ALA A 14 -6.69 -7.74 -12.61
N CYS A 15 -5.47 -8.19 -12.93
CA CYS A 15 -5.08 -8.69 -14.25
C CYS A 15 -5.23 -10.21 -14.41
N GLY A 16 -5.87 -10.90 -13.45
CA GLY A 16 -6.11 -12.35 -13.54
C GLY A 16 -4.84 -13.21 -13.45
N GLN A 17 -3.82 -12.73 -12.76
CA GLN A 17 -2.56 -13.43 -12.54
C GLN A 17 -2.59 -14.25 -11.25
N ASP A 18 -1.73 -15.23 -11.09
CA ASP A 18 -1.54 -15.95 -9.84
C ASP A 18 -0.63 -15.13 -8.89
N TRP A 19 -1.25 -14.31 -8.06
CA TRP A 19 -0.54 -13.48 -7.08
C TRP A 19 0.29 -14.31 -6.09
N ARG A 20 -0.12 -15.56 -5.80
CA ARG A 20 0.60 -16.44 -4.86
C ARG A 20 1.95 -16.89 -5.44
N ALA A 21 1.96 -17.21 -6.73
CA ALA A 21 3.19 -17.56 -7.44
C ALA A 21 4.15 -16.36 -7.50
N ILE A 22 3.63 -15.16 -7.74
CA ILE A 22 4.42 -13.93 -7.78
C ILE A 22 5.00 -13.63 -6.39
N GLU A 23 4.18 -13.69 -5.34
CA GLU A 23 4.60 -13.39 -3.97
C GLU A 23 5.63 -14.39 -3.45
N SER A 24 5.38 -15.70 -3.64
CA SER A 24 6.34 -16.73 -3.24
C SER A 24 7.66 -16.62 -4.00
N GLY A 25 7.62 -16.31 -5.30
CA GLY A 25 8.80 -16.05 -6.10
C GLY A 25 9.60 -14.85 -5.60
N ALA A 26 8.93 -13.74 -5.31
CA ALA A 26 9.56 -12.53 -4.79
C ALA A 26 10.27 -12.77 -3.44
N HIS A 27 9.59 -13.42 -2.48
CA HIS A 27 10.18 -13.71 -1.18
C HIS A 27 11.29 -14.77 -1.24
N SER A 28 11.17 -15.77 -2.11
CA SER A 28 12.24 -16.74 -2.37
C SER A 28 13.48 -16.06 -2.97
N TYR A 29 13.28 -15.12 -3.89
CA TYR A 29 14.36 -14.34 -4.47
C TYR A 29 15.05 -13.46 -3.44
N ALA A 30 14.28 -12.76 -2.60
CA ALA A 30 14.81 -11.94 -1.51
C ALA A 30 15.66 -12.74 -0.50
N ALA A 31 15.42 -14.03 -0.37
CA ALA A 31 16.16 -14.94 0.53
C ALA A 31 17.19 -15.83 -0.21
N TYR A 32 17.43 -15.62 -1.49
CA TYR A 32 18.24 -16.53 -2.32
C TYR A 32 19.67 -16.71 -1.81
N ASN A 33 20.28 -15.68 -1.26
CA ASN A 33 21.64 -15.69 -0.73
C ASN A 33 21.70 -16.05 0.78
N LYS A 34 20.70 -16.77 1.30
CA LYS A 34 20.55 -17.22 2.70
C LYS A 34 20.20 -16.11 3.71
N GLU A 35 20.24 -14.84 3.31
CA GLU A 35 19.77 -13.71 4.09
C GLU A 35 18.59 -13.06 3.36
N TYR A 36 17.57 -12.68 4.11
CA TYR A 36 16.43 -11.97 3.54
C TYR A 36 16.79 -10.51 3.32
N THR A 37 16.92 -10.12 2.05
CA THR A 37 17.36 -8.78 1.65
C THR A 37 16.26 -7.98 0.96
N SER A 38 16.50 -6.69 0.76
CA SER A 38 15.63 -5.82 -0.03
C SER A 38 15.71 -6.17 -1.52
N MET A 39 14.57 -6.16 -2.19
CA MET A 39 14.50 -6.26 -3.66
C MET A 39 14.69 -4.90 -4.35
N THR A 40 14.85 -3.82 -3.60
CA THR A 40 15.08 -2.47 -4.12
C THR A 40 16.43 -1.94 -3.67
N HIS A 41 17.02 -1.13 -4.52
CA HIS A 41 18.21 -0.34 -4.21
C HIS A 41 17.93 1.13 -4.54
N TRP A 42 18.38 2.03 -3.66
CA TRP A 42 18.21 3.47 -3.78
C TRP A 42 19.53 4.16 -3.59
N GLU A 43 19.86 5.04 -4.52
CA GLU A 43 21.11 5.79 -4.49
C GLU A 43 20.90 7.23 -4.99
N LYS A 44 21.85 8.09 -4.68
CA LYS A 44 21.92 9.43 -5.23
C LYS A 44 22.89 9.42 -6.42
N ASN A 45 22.44 9.89 -7.59
CA ASN A 45 23.29 10.01 -8.76
C ASN A 45 24.20 11.26 -8.69
N GLU A 46 25.04 11.43 -9.71
CA GLU A 46 25.98 12.57 -9.80
C GLU A 46 25.26 13.92 -9.89
N ASP A 47 24.07 13.96 -10.48
CA ASP A 47 23.23 15.16 -10.59
C ASP A 47 22.49 15.50 -9.29
N GLY A 48 22.53 14.62 -8.31
CA GLY A 48 21.87 14.80 -7.02
C GLY A 48 20.47 14.21 -6.94
N ASP A 49 20.00 13.55 -7.98
CA ASP A 49 18.68 12.91 -8.04
C ASP A 49 18.66 11.57 -7.31
N LEU A 50 17.50 11.22 -6.74
CA LEU A 50 17.28 9.92 -6.16
C LEU A 50 16.91 8.90 -7.24
N VAL A 51 17.76 7.89 -7.41
CA VAL A 51 17.58 6.80 -8.36
C VAL A 51 17.22 5.52 -7.62
N GLY A 52 16.12 4.90 -8.01
CA GLY A 52 15.66 3.62 -7.47
C GLY A 52 15.70 2.52 -8.53
N SER A 53 16.15 1.35 -8.14
CA SER A 53 16.05 0.13 -8.95
C SER A 53 15.34 -0.97 -8.19
N ILE A 54 14.69 -1.88 -8.93
CA ILE A 54 14.01 -3.05 -8.38
C ILE A 54 14.32 -4.26 -9.24
N GLU A 55 14.61 -5.38 -8.59
CA GLU A 55 14.81 -6.66 -9.25
C GLU A 55 14.04 -7.75 -8.51
N LEU A 56 13.14 -8.43 -9.22
CA LEU A 56 12.36 -9.55 -8.69
C LEU A 56 11.83 -10.43 -9.83
N PRO A 57 11.64 -11.73 -9.59
CA PRO A 57 10.96 -12.61 -10.54
C PRO A 57 9.48 -12.23 -10.65
N MET A 58 8.93 -12.32 -11.86
CA MET A 58 7.55 -11.95 -12.13
C MET A 58 6.87 -13.03 -12.98
N ALA A 59 6.22 -13.99 -12.32
CA ALA A 59 5.52 -15.10 -12.96
C ALA A 59 4.16 -14.66 -13.49
N VAL A 60 4.15 -13.92 -14.62
CA VAL A 60 2.93 -13.40 -15.26
C VAL A 60 2.78 -13.89 -16.69
N GLY A 61 1.55 -13.93 -17.19
CA GLY A 61 1.23 -14.33 -18.56
C GLY A 61 -0.01 -13.65 -19.08
N LEU A 62 -0.12 -13.54 -20.41
CA LEU A 62 -1.28 -12.97 -21.11
C LEU A 62 -2.04 -14.02 -21.94
N VAL A 63 -1.54 -15.25 -21.98
CA VAL A 63 -2.11 -16.33 -22.78
C VAL A 63 -2.76 -17.37 -21.89
N GLY A 64 -4.07 -17.54 -22.04
CA GLY A 64 -4.82 -18.54 -21.27
C GLY A 64 -5.27 -18.07 -19.87
N GLY A 65 -5.77 -19.00 -19.07
CA GLY A 65 -6.20 -18.74 -17.69
C GLY A 65 -7.30 -17.67 -17.54
N ALA A 66 -7.34 -17.04 -16.38
CA ALA A 66 -8.34 -16.03 -16.04
C ALA A 66 -8.29 -14.80 -16.96
N VAL A 67 -7.14 -14.45 -17.52
CA VAL A 67 -6.98 -13.33 -18.47
C VAL A 67 -7.89 -13.49 -19.69
N ARG A 68 -8.12 -14.75 -20.16
CA ARG A 68 -8.95 -15.00 -21.35
C ARG A 68 -10.45 -15.10 -21.07
N VAL A 69 -10.84 -15.42 -19.84
CA VAL A 69 -12.24 -15.77 -19.54
C VAL A 69 -12.89 -14.81 -18.55
N HIS A 70 -12.13 -14.06 -17.77
CA HIS A 70 -12.67 -13.14 -16.78
C HIS A 70 -12.80 -11.73 -17.36
N PRO A 71 -14.02 -11.18 -17.52
CA PRO A 71 -14.23 -9.90 -18.20
C PRO A 71 -13.46 -8.73 -17.58
N ALA A 72 -13.41 -8.65 -16.23
CA ALA A 72 -12.67 -7.59 -15.55
C ALA A 72 -11.16 -7.69 -15.82
N ALA A 73 -10.57 -8.90 -15.83
CA ALA A 73 -9.15 -9.06 -16.14
C ALA A 73 -8.83 -8.63 -17.57
N GLN A 74 -9.69 -8.99 -18.53
CA GLN A 74 -9.56 -8.54 -19.92
C GLN A 74 -9.63 -7.02 -20.05
N THR A 75 -10.59 -6.40 -19.37
CA THR A 75 -10.74 -4.93 -19.37
C THR A 75 -9.51 -4.25 -18.75
N ASN A 76 -9.01 -4.75 -17.62
CA ASN A 76 -7.86 -4.17 -16.95
C ASN A 76 -6.58 -4.29 -17.80
N VAL A 77 -6.34 -5.45 -18.41
CA VAL A 77 -5.21 -5.64 -19.34
C VAL A 77 -5.33 -4.73 -20.56
N ALA A 78 -6.54 -4.57 -21.10
CA ALA A 78 -6.78 -3.67 -22.22
C ALA A 78 -6.56 -2.19 -21.86
N LEU A 79 -6.99 -1.75 -20.66
CA LEU A 79 -6.73 -0.41 -20.14
C LEU A 79 -5.25 -0.10 -19.99
N LEU A 80 -4.45 -1.08 -19.58
CA LEU A 80 -2.99 -0.93 -19.48
C LEU A 80 -2.31 -0.79 -20.85
N GLY A 81 -2.97 -1.20 -21.94
CA GLY A 81 -2.44 -1.13 -23.30
C GLY A 81 -1.24 -2.05 -23.54
N ILE A 82 -0.98 -3.00 -22.64
CA ILE A 82 0.17 -3.92 -22.72
C ILE A 82 -0.05 -5.02 -23.77
N LYS A 83 1.04 -5.45 -24.40
CA LYS A 83 1.02 -6.43 -25.51
C LYS A 83 1.80 -7.70 -25.18
N SER A 84 2.55 -7.70 -24.07
CA SER A 84 3.38 -8.84 -23.67
C SER A 84 3.41 -9.04 -22.16
N ALA A 85 3.70 -10.28 -21.73
CA ALA A 85 3.92 -10.59 -20.33
C ALA A 85 5.07 -9.77 -19.73
N ASN A 86 6.10 -9.49 -20.52
CA ASN A 86 7.23 -8.67 -20.09
C ASN A 86 6.82 -7.20 -19.82
N GLU A 87 5.92 -6.63 -20.65
CA GLU A 87 5.37 -5.30 -20.38
C GLU A 87 4.53 -5.28 -19.10
N LEU A 88 3.68 -6.30 -18.87
CA LEU A 88 2.95 -6.44 -17.63
C LEU A 88 3.89 -6.52 -16.43
N ALA A 89 4.92 -7.34 -16.50
CA ALA A 89 5.94 -7.49 -15.47
C ALA A 89 6.61 -6.15 -15.13
N LYS A 90 6.98 -5.36 -16.15
CA LYS A 90 7.59 -4.04 -15.98
C LYS A 90 6.64 -3.05 -15.31
N VAL A 91 5.38 -3.01 -15.71
CA VAL A 91 4.36 -2.16 -15.09
C VAL A 91 4.19 -2.51 -13.61
N MET A 92 4.10 -3.80 -13.30
CA MET A 92 3.96 -4.27 -11.91
C MET A 92 5.20 -3.96 -11.08
N ALA A 93 6.40 -4.16 -11.63
CA ALA A 93 7.64 -3.82 -10.96
C ALA A 93 7.76 -2.32 -10.69
N ALA A 94 7.41 -1.47 -11.68
CA ALA A 94 7.40 -0.02 -11.53
C ALA A 94 6.41 0.44 -10.44
N ALA A 95 5.22 -0.15 -10.39
CA ALA A 95 4.25 0.11 -9.32
C ALA A 95 4.78 -0.31 -7.94
N GLY A 96 5.46 -1.46 -7.86
CA GLY A 96 6.12 -1.94 -6.65
C GLY A 96 7.22 -0.99 -6.17
N LEU A 97 8.04 -0.49 -7.09
CA LEU A 97 9.11 0.48 -6.80
C LEU A 97 8.53 1.81 -6.28
N ALA A 98 7.49 2.32 -6.93
CA ALA A 98 6.80 3.55 -6.50
C ALA A 98 6.17 3.38 -5.10
N GLN A 99 5.55 2.24 -4.83
CA GLN A 99 5.00 1.91 -3.51
C GLN A 99 6.10 1.83 -2.45
N ASN A 100 7.24 1.23 -2.78
CA ASN A 100 8.40 1.17 -1.88
C ASN A 100 8.93 2.58 -1.55
N LEU A 101 9.05 3.46 -2.55
CA LEU A 101 9.44 4.86 -2.32
C LEU A 101 8.50 5.56 -1.34
N GLY A 102 7.18 5.38 -1.51
CA GLY A 102 6.18 5.94 -0.61
C GLY A 102 6.36 5.46 0.84
N ALA A 103 6.61 4.16 1.03
CA ALA A 103 6.84 3.58 2.34
C ALA A 103 8.14 4.09 2.98
N LEU A 104 9.23 4.14 2.22
CA LEU A 104 10.53 4.64 2.70
C LEU A 104 10.47 6.13 3.05
N ARG A 105 9.79 6.94 2.23
CA ARG A 105 9.56 8.35 2.52
C ARG A 105 8.77 8.53 3.83
N ALA A 106 7.72 7.75 4.04
CA ALA A 106 6.95 7.80 5.29
C ALA A 106 7.81 7.43 6.50
N LEU A 107 8.64 6.38 6.40
CA LEU A 107 9.57 5.97 7.45
C LEU A 107 10.62 7.03 7.77
N ALA A 108 11.15 7.70 6.74
CA ALA A 108 12.18 8.73 6.90
C ALA A 108 11.64 10.09 7.40
N THR A 109 10.33 10.29 7.41
CA THR A 109 9.70 11.56 7.78
C THR A 109 8.76 11.41 8.99
N VAL A 110 7.46 11.36 8.75
CA VAL A 110 6.41 11.33 9.78
C VAL A 110 6.21 9.96 10.45
N GLY A 111 6.77 8.92 9.86
CA GLY A 111 6.55 7.53 10.26
C GLY A 111 5.23 6.96 9.72
N ILE A 112 5.22 5.65 9.49
CA ILE A 112 4.03 4.95 8.96
C ILE A 112 2.88 4.99 9.98
N GLN A 113 3.20 4.89 11.28
CA GLN A 113 2.18 4.86 12.33
C GLN A 113 1.35 6.14 12.40
N ALA A 114 1.95 7.33 12.19
CA ALA A 114 1.24 8.60 12.29
C ALA A 114 0.06 8.69 11.29
N GLY A 115 0.27 8.30 10.04
CA GLY A 115 -0.78 8.23 9.03
C GLY A 115 -1.85 7.18 9.34
N HIS A 116 -1.43 5.98 9.77
CA HIS A 116 -2.34 4.91 10.15
C HIS A 116 -3.16 5.26 11.39
N MET A 117 -2.56 5.89 12.40
CA MET A 117 -3.26 6.30 13.62
C MET A 117 -4.32 7.35 13.34
N LYS A 118 -4.06 8.31 12.44
CA LYS A 118 -5.07 9.30 12.03
C LYS A 118 -6.27 8.65 11.35
N LEU A 119 -6.04 7.74 10.42
CA LEU A 119 -7.11 6.98 9.75
C LEU A 119 -7.86 6.10 10.74
N HIS A 120 -7.14 5.42 11.64
CA HIS A 120 -7.73 4.57 12.67
C HIS A 120 -8.59 5.37 13.65
N ALA A 121 -8.15 6.56 14.05
CA ALA A 121 -8.94 7.45 14.90
C ALA A 121 -10.27 7.88 14.24
N ARG A 122 -10.26 8.15 12.92
CA ARG A 122 -11.49 8.42 12.16
C ARG A 122 -12.45 7.23 12.17
N ASN A 123 -11.94 6.03 11.91
CA ASN A 123 -12.75 4.81 11.95
C ASN A 123 -13.32 4.56 13.36
N MET A 124 -12.53 4.79 14.41
CA MET A 124 -13.01 4.70 15.79
C MET A 124 -14.13 5.74 16.08
N ALA A 125 -13.99 6.98 15.59
CA ALA A 125 -15.02 8.01 15.77
C ALA A 125 -16.35 7.61 15.09
N VAL A 126 -16.28 7.11 13.86
CA VAL A 126 -17.48 6.58 13.16
C VAL A 126 -18.08 5.39 13.93
N THR A 127 -17.26 4.47 14.42
CA THR A 127 -17.70 3.30 15.21
C THR A 127 -18.33 3.74 16.54
N ALA A 128 -17.84 4.81 17.16
CA ALA A 128 -18.41 5.41 18.36
C ALA A 128 -19.72 6.17 18.08
N GLY A 129 -20.16 6.29 16.83
CA GLY A 129 -21.41 6.93 16.43
C GLY A 129 -21.26 8.42 16.12
N ALA A 130 -20.05 8.91 15.80
CA ALA A 130 -19.89 10.26 15.28
C ALA A 130 -20.45 10.36 13.85
N THR A 131 -21.16 11.45 13.56
CA THR A 131 -21.58 11.78 12.20
C THR A 131 -20.38 12.29 11.37
N ASP A 132 -20.53 12.32 10.04
CA ASP A 132 -19.44 12.74 9.15
C ASP A 132 -18.89 14.15 9.50
N ASP A 133 -19.80 15.05 9.91
CA ASP A 133 -19.46 16.43 10.32
C ASP A 133 -18.74 16.48 11.69
N GLU A 134 -18.94 15.50 12.54
CA GLU A 134 -18.35 15.43 13.89
C GLU A 134 -16.96 14.78 13.88
N VAL A 135 -16.68 13.88 12.92
CA VAL A 135 -15.48 13.01 12.93
C VAL A 135 -14.20 13.82 13.06
N ASP A 136 -14.02 14.87 12.27
CA ASP A 136 -12.78 15.64 12.27
C ASP A 136 -12.59 16.42 13.58
N ALA A 137 -13.67 16.96 14.15
CA ALA A 137 -13.65 17.68 15.42
C ALA A 137 -13.33 16.72 16.59
N VAL A 138 -13.98 15.56 16.63
CA VAL A 138 -13.76 14.53 17.66
C VAL A 138 -12.32 14.00 17.63
N VAL A 139 -11.81 13.69 16.44
CA VAL A 139 -10.42 13.24 16.27
C VAL A 139 -9.43 14.33 16.67
N SER A 140 -9.69 15.59 16.32
CA SER A 140 -8.85 16.73 16.74
C SER A 140 -8.84 16.91 18.25
N LEU A 141 -10.00 16.76 18.89
CA LEU A 141 -10.13 16.86 20.34
C LEU A 141 -9.36 15.74 21.05
N ALA A 142 -9.46 14.50 20.54
CA ALA A 142 -8.70 13.37 21.06
C ALA A 142 -7.19 13.55 20.89
N HIS A 143 -6.73 14.09 19.76
CA HIS A 143 -5.31 14.39 19.54
C HIS A 143 -4.78 15.48 20.47
N SER A 144 -5.62 16.46 20.81
CA SER A 144 -5.23 17.60 21.68
C SER A 144 -4.99 17.16 23.13
N SER A 145 -5.47 16.00 23.55
CA SER A 145 -5.23 15.46 24.89
C SER A 145 -3.78 15.07 25.14
N GLY A 146 -3.01 14.81 24.05
CA GLY A 146 -1.64 14.28 24.15
C GLY A 146 -1.57 12.80 24.56
N GLU A 147 -2.70 12.16 24.79
CA GLU A 147 -2.78 10.75 25.17
C GLU A 147 -2.75 9.82 23.96
N ARG A 148 -2.45 8.55 24.22
CA ARG A 148 -2.55 7.53 23.18
C ARG A 148 -4.00 7.36 22.74
N ILE A 149 -4.27 7.48 21.44
CA ILE A 149 -5.60 7.29 20.86
C ILE A 149 -6.11 5.88 21.14
N THR A 150 -7.23 5.79 21.85
CA THR A 150 -7.96 4.55 22.16
C THR A 150 -9.44 4.74 21.85
N ALA A 151 -10.20 3.65 21.73
CA ALA A 151 -11.64 3.72 21.50
C ALA A 151 -12.32 4.54 22.61
N LYS A 152 -11.94 4.31 23.87
CA LYS A 152 -12.48 5.05 25.02
C LYS A 152 -12.21 6.57 24.93
N LEU A 153 -10.97 6.97 24.58
CA LEU A 153 -10.66 8.38 24.43
C LEU A 153 -11.48 9.05 23.32
N ILE A 154 -11.75 8.32 22.24
CA ILE A 154 -12.62 8.81 21.15
C ILE A 154 -14.06 8.93 21.60
N GLU A 155 -14.60 7.94 22.33
CA GLU A 155 -15.97 8.00 22.93
C GLU A 155 -16.10 9.19 23.89
N ASP A 156 -15.15 9.36 24.80
CA ASP A 156 -15.12 10.46 25.75
C ASP A 156 -15.04 11.83 25.02
N SER A 157 -14.25 11.89 23.93
CA SER A 157 -14.12 13.08 23.09
C SER A 157 -15.42 13.39 22.34
N LEU A 158 -16.15 12.39 21.87
CA LEU A 158 -17.44 12.58 21.23
C LEU A 158 -18.49 13.12 22.21
N VAL A 159 -18.55 12.54 23.42
CA VAL A 159 -19.44 13.02 24.48
C VAL A 159 -19.12 14.48 24.83
N LYS A 160 -17.83 14.81 24.99
CA LYS A 160 -17.38 16.17 25.27
C LYS A 160 -17.72 17.15 24.15
N TYR A 161 -17.52 16.75 22.90
CA TYR A 161 -17.87 17.58 21.74
C TYR A 161 -19.36 17.91 21.72
N ARG A 162 -20.24 16.90 21.93
CA ARG A 162 -21.69 17.06 21.93
C ARG A 162 -22.23 17.84 23.13
N SER A 163 -21.51 17.82 24.27
CA SER A 163 -21.88 18.62 25.43
C SER A 163 -21.47 20.08 25.34
N SER A 164 -20.60 20.43 24.39
CA SER A 164 -20.08 21.78 24.20
C SER A 164 -20.73 22.52 23.01
N ASN A 165 -21.58 21.81 22.24
CA ASN A 165 -22.36 22.33 21.13
C ASN A 165 -23.86 22.04 21.35
#